data_86be64dc499e38fd15f7ac578a85fc69
#
_entry.id   86be64dc499e38fd15f7ac578a85fc69
#
_cell.length_a   1.000
_cell.length_b   1.000
_cell.length_c   1.000
_cell.angle_alpha   90.00
_cell.angle_beta   90.00
_cell.angle_gamma   90.00
#
_symmetry.space_group_name_H-M   'P 1'
#
loop_
_entity.id
_entity.type
_entity.pdbx_description
1 polymer ?
#
loop_
_entity_poly.entity_id
_entity_poly.type
_entity_poly.pdbx_seq_one_letter_code
_entity_poly.pdbx_strand_id
1 'polypeptide(L)'
;MENLQSVEQFEQLKNEEAVVFVFSAKWCKDCVFIEPFMPEVVEKFANVRFVKVDRDQFIDLCIDLDVFGIPSFLAYSKGVETGRFVSKDRKTQEEIEAFIQNLK
;
A
#
# COMPACT_ATOMS: atom_id res chain seq x y z
N MET A 1 -8.11 7.28 3.26
CA MET A 1 -7.60 6.35 2.21
C MET A 1 -8.74 5.42 1.84
N GLU A 2 -8.97 5.26 0.55
CA GLU A 2 -10.07 4.43 0.07
C GLU A 2 -9.72 2.95 0.14
N ASN A 3 -10.75 2.11 0.12
CA ASN A 3 -10.57 0.66 0.15
C ASN A 3 -10.75 0.08 -1.25
N LEU A 4 -9.86 -0.84 -1.63
CA LEU A 4 -9.97 -1.54 -2.91
C LEU A 4 -11.24 -2.39 -2.92
N GLN A 5 -12.00 -2.31 -4.00
CA GLN A 5 -13.29 -3.00 -4.13
C GLN A 5 -13.23 -4.25 -4.99
N SER A 6 -12.30 -4.30 -5.95
CA SER A 6 -12.19 -5.42 -6.88
C SER A 6 -10.81 -5.48 -7.51
N VAL A 7 -10.50 -6.63 -8.11
CA VAL A 7 -9.25 -6.80 -8.86
C VAL A 7 -9.25 -5.90 -10.10
N GLU A 8 -10.41 -5.73 -10.74
CA GLU A 8 -10.54 -4.82 -11.90
C GLU A 8 -10.19 -3.39 -11.51
N GLN A 9 -10.61 -2.96 -10.31
CA GLN A 9 -10.27 -1.64 -9.81
C GLN A 9 -8.76 -1.50 -9.61
N PHE A 10 -8.11 -2.54 -9.08
CA PHE A 10 -6.65 -2.54 -8.92
C PHE A 10 -5.98 -2.33 -10.28
N GLU A 11 -6.42 -3.06 -11.31
CA GLU A 11 -5.86 -2.96 -12.65
C GLU A 11 -6.02 -1.55 -13.25
N GLN A 12 -7.13 -0.88 -12.94
CA GLN A 12 -7.38 0.49 -13.38
C GLN A 12 -6.53 1.49 -12.60
N LEU A 13 -6.51 1.36 -11.28
CA LEU A 13 -5.84 2.33 -10.40
C LEU A 13 -4.33 2.32 -10.59
N LYS A 14 -3.72 1.17 -10.88
CA LYS A 14 -2.27 1.12 -11.06
C LYS A 14 -1.77 1.93 -12.25
N ASN A 15 -2.68 2.30 -13.16
CA ASN A 15 -2.34 3.11 -14.33
C ASN A 15 -2.29 4.61 -14.05
N GLU A 16 -2.63 5.04 -12.84
CA GLU A 16 -2.54 6.44 -12.47
C GLU A 16 -1.09 6.88 -12.31
N GLU A 17 -0.86 8.19 -12.26
CA GLU A 17 0.50 8.75 -12.24
C GLU A 17 1.27 8.35 -10.99
N ALA A 18 0.59 8.28 -9.85
CA ALA A 18 1.24 7.90 -8.59
C ALA A 18 0.20 7.28 -7.66
N VAL A 19 0.33 6.00 -7.42
CA VAL A 19 -0.57 5.27 -6.52
C VAL A 19 0.24 4.33 -5.64
N VAL A 20 -0.14 4.26 -4.37
CA VAL A 20 0.45 3.34 -3.39
C VAL A 20 -0.68 2.47 -2.83
N PHE A 21 -0.51 1.16 -2.98
CA PHE A 21 -1.43 0.19 -2.39
C PHE A 21 -0.88 -0.26 -1.05
N VAL A 22 -1.71 -0.14 -0.01
CA VAL A 22 -1.35 -0.49 1.35
C VAL A 22 -2.07 -1.78 1.72
N PHE A 23 -1.31 -2.86 1.81
CA PHE A 23 -1.86 -4.19 2.12
C PHE A 23 -1.91 -4.38 3.63
N SER A 24 -3.06 -4.71 4.16
CA SER A 24 -3.24 -4.86 5.60
C SER A 24 -4.38 -5.83 5.92
N ALA A 25 -4.56 -6.13 7.21
CA ALA A 25 -5.66 -6.95 7.70
C ALA A 25 -6.08 -6.44 9.07
N LYS A 26 -7.35 -6.62 9.41
CA LYS A 26 -7.90 -6.14 10.68
C LYS A 26 -7.28 -6.84 11.89
N TRP A 27 -6.90 -8.10 11.76
CA TRP A 27 -6.32 -8.90 12.84
C TRP A 27 -4.82 -8.65 13.03
N CYS A 28 -4.19 -7.93 12.13
CA CYS A 28 -2.74 -7.75 12.12
C CYS A 28 -2.36 -6.59 13.04
N LYS A 29 -1.64 -6.88 14.12
CA LYS A 29 -1.22 -5.88 15.12
C LYS A 29 -0.34 -4.79 14.50
N ASP A 30 0.57 -5.18 13.62
CA ASP A 30 1.48 -4.23 12.97
C ASP A 30 0.77 -3.36 11.95
N CYS A 31 -0.33 -3.85 11.38
CA CYS A 31 -1.19 -3.05 10.52
C CYS A 31 -1.96 -2.00 11.33
N VAL A 32 -2.46 -2.41 12.50
CA VAL A 32 -3.14 -1.50 13.42
C VAL A 32 -2.17 -0.43 13.95
N PHE A 33 -0.92 -0.81 14.16
CA PHE A 33 0.12 0.11 14.63
C PHE A 33 0.30 1.32 13.70
N ILE A 34 0.19 1.12 12.39
CA ILE A 34 0.39 2.22 11.43
C ILE A 34 -0.85 3.10 11.24
N GLU A 35 -2.03 2.62 11.60
CA GLU A 35 -3.28 3.35 11.37
C GLU A 35 -3.29 4.78 11.93
N PRO A 36 -2.83 5.03 13.17
CA PRO A 36 -2.91 6.39 13.74
C PRO A 36 -2.13 7.44 12.97
N PHE A 37 -1.04 7.09 12.32
CA PHE A 37 -0.22 8.06 11.61
C PHE A 37 -0.39 8.05 10.08
N MET A 38 -1.12 7.06 9.53
CA MET A 38 -1.34 7.02 8.08
C MET A 38 -2.06 8.24 7.53
N PRO A 39 -3.05 8.85 8.21
CA PRO A 39 -3.65 10.09 7.71
C PRO A 39 -2.62 11.21 7.50
N GLU A 40 -1.63 11.33 8.38
CA GLU A 40 -0.56 12.32 8.23
C GLU A 40 0.31 12.00 7.03
N VAL A 41 0.63 10.74 6.81
CA VAL A 41 1.41 10.30 5.64
C VAL A 41 0.66 10.64 4.35
N VAL A 42 -0.63 10.32 4.30
CA VAL A 42 -1.47 10.61 3.13
C VAL A 42 -1.50 12.11 2.86
N GLU A 43 -1.61 12.93 3.89
CA GLU A 43 -1.64 14.39 3.75
C GLU A 43 -0.31 14.93 3.24
N LYS A 44 0.81 14.41 3.72
CA LYS A 44 2.14 14.82 3.28
C LYS A 44 2.39 14.57 1.79
N PHE A 45 1.81 13.52 1.26
CA PHE A 45 2.01 13.11 -0.13
C PHE A 45 0.70 13.27 -0.90
N ALA A 46 0.19 14.50 -0.94
CA ALA A 46 -1.12 14.81 -1.49
C ALA A 46 -1.27 14.48 -2.98
N ASN A 47 -0.15 14.40 -3.72
CA ASN A 47 -0.16 14.03 -5.13
C ASN A 47 -0.09 12.52 -5.37
N VAL A 48 -0.04 11.73 -4.30
CA VAL A 48 -0.04 10.26 -4.38
C VAL A 48 -1.41 9.77 -3.94
N ARG A 49 -2.00 8.87 -4.71
CA ARG A 49 -3.25 8.23 -4.33
C ARG A 49 -2.95 7.01 -3.47
N PHE A 50 -3.60 6.90 -2.31
CA PHE A 50 -3.42 5.77 -1.41
C PHE A 50 -4.66 4.90 -1.41
N VAL A 51 -4.48 3.59 -1.59
CA VAL A 51 -5.57 2.62 -1.64
C VAL A 51 -5.25 1.47 -0.70
N LYS A 52 -6.16 1.20 0.23
CA LYS A 52 -6.02 0.12 1.18
C LYS A 52 -6.54 -1.19 0.57
N VAL A 53 -5.75 -2.24 0.69
CA VAL A 53 -6.11 -3.57 0.19
C VAL A 53 -6.24 -4.52 1.38
N ASP A 54 -7.42 -5.10 1.57
CA ASP A 54 -7.64 -6.09 2.60
C ASP A 54 -7.01 -7.41 2.13
N ARG A 55 -5.96 -7.82 2.81
CA ARG A 55 -5.19 -9.02 2.46
C ARG A 55 -6.06 -10.27 2.43
N ASP A 56 -7.01 -10.39 3.35
CA ASP A 56 -7.86 -11.58 3.43
C ASP A 56 -8.88 -11.64 2.28
N GLN A 57 -9.43 -10.48 1.93
CA GLN A 57 -10.37 -10.38 0.82
C GLN A 57 -9.68 -10.62 -0.52
N PHE A 58 -8.44 -10.14 -0.66
CA PHE A 58 -7.69 -10.20 -1.91
C PHE A 58 -6.44 -11.09 -1.79
N ILE A 59 -6.59 -12.26 -1.14
CA ILE A 59 -5.45 -13.14 -0.92
C ILE A 59 -4.81 -13.63 -2.23
N ASP A 60 -5.61 -13.91 -3.24
CA ASP A 60 -5.08 -14.34 -4.53
C ASP A 60 -4.28 -13.25 -5.21
N LEU A 61 -4.74 -12.00 -5.10
CA LEU A 61 -4.00 -10.86 -5.62
C LEU A 61 -2.66 -10.71 -4.91
N CYS A 62 -2.64 -10.90 -3.59
CA CYS A 62 -1.40 -10.84 -2.82
C CYS A 62 -0.41 -11.92 -3.28
N ILE A 63 -0.89 -13.12 -3.54
CA ILE A 63 -0.06 -14.21 -4.04
C ILE A 63 0.52 -13.85 -5.40
N ASP A 64 -0.33 -13.35 -6.30
CA ASP A 64 0.09 -12.97 -7.66
C ASP A 64 1.14 -11.86 -7.65
N LEU A 65 1.06 -10.94 -6.67
CA LEU A 65 1.98 -9.82 -6.56
C LEU A 65 3.19 -10.10 -5.68
N ASP A 66 3.31 -11.32 -5.15
CA ASP A 66 4.37 -11.70 -4.21
C ASP A 66 4.37 -10.85 -2.95
N VAL A 67 3.19 -10.52 -2.43
CA VAL A 67 3.03 -9.79 -1.18
C VAL A 67 2.74 -10.79 -0.06
N PHE A 68 3.79 -11.24 0.62
CA PHE A 68 3.68 -12.30 1.64
C PHE A 68 3.76 -11.80 3.07
N GLY A 69 3.87 -10.50 3.28
CA GLY A 69 3.90 -9.91 4.61
C GLY A 69 2.99 -8.69 4.66
N ILE A 70 2.53 -8.33 5.85
CA ILE A 70 1.73 -7.13 6.07
C ILE A 70 2.15 -6.46 7.37
N PRO A 71 2.04 -5.12 7.48
CA PRO A 71 1.62 -4.23 6.40
C PRO A 71 2.69 -4.14 5.31
N SER A 72 2.26 -4.05 4.07
CA SER A 72 3.16 -3.92 2.92
C SER A 72 2.67 -2.86 1.96
N PHE A 73 3.59 -2.31 1.18
CA PHE A 73 3.32 -1.19 0.29
C PHE A 73 3.84 -1.50 -1.10
N LEU A 74 2.98 -1.34 -2.11
CA LEU A 74 3.39 -1.39 -3.52
C LEU A 74 3.04 -0.08 -4.18
N ALA A 75 4.00 0.49 -4.90
CA ALA A 75 3.80 1.74 -5.62
C ALA A 75 3.84 1.51 -7.12
N TYR A 76 2.94 2.19 -7.82
CA TYR A 76 2.85 2.12 -9.28
C TYR A 76 2.77 3.51 -9.88
N SER A 77 3.25 3.64 -11.11
CA SER A 77 3.07 4.82 -11.95
C SER A 77 2.81 4.35 -13.37
N LYS A 78 1.65 4.73 -13.92
CA LYS A 78 1.28 4.41 -15.31
C LYS A 78 1.40 2.93 -15.64
N GLY A 79 0.99 2.08 -14.71
CA GLY A 79 0.98 0.63 -14.87
C GLY A 79 2.26 -0.07 -14.51
N VAL A 80 3.32 0.65 -14.17
CA VAL A 80 4.63 0.09 -13.84
C VAL A 80 4.88 0.17 -12.35
N GLU A 81 5.30 -0.93 -11.74
CA GLU A 81 5.68 -0.93 -10.34
C GLU A 81 6.94 -0.07 -10.16
N THR A 82 6.85 0.96 -9.31
CA THR A 82 7.95 1.89 -9.06
C THR A 82 8.70 1.58 -7.77
N GLY A 83 8.11 0.79 -6.89
CA GLY A 83 8.77 0.39 -5.65
C GLY A 83 7.91 -0.54 -4.83
N ARG A 84 8.56 -1.26 -3.92
CA ARG A 84 7.85 -2.13 -2.98
C ARG A 84 8.55 -2.13 -1.62
N PHE A 85 7.74 -2.14 -0.59
CA PHE A 85 8.19 -2.24 0.79
C PHE A 85 7.40 -3.38 1.41
N VAL A 86 7.87 -4.60 1.17
CA VAL A 86 7.17 -5.83 1.51
C VAL A 86 7.99 -6.63 2.51
N SER A 87 7.44 -6.85 3.70
CA SER A 87 8.05 -7.69 4.72
C SER A 87 7.01 -8.01 5.79
N LYS A 88 7.34 -8.93 6.68
CA LYS A 88 6.49 -9.24 7.85
C LYS A 88 6.71 -8.24 8.99
N ASP A 89 7.74 -7.41 8.89
CA ASP A 89 8.17 -6.57 10.00
C ASP A 89 7.27 -5.36 10.18
N ARG A 90 7.18 -4.91 11.43
CA ARG A 90 6.52 -3.64 11.77
C ARG A 90 7.26 -2.50 11.09
N LYS A 91 6.51 -1.53 10.58
CA LYS A 91 7.06 -0.38 9.88
C LYS A 91 6.76 0.90 10.65
N THR A 92 7.75 1.77 10.74
CA THR A 92 7.58 3.08 11.37
C THR A 92 7.10 4.10 10.35
N GLN A 93 6.56 5.22 10.86
CA GLN A 93 6.16 6.32 9.99
C GLN A 93 7.34 6.83 9.15
N GLU A 94 8.52 6.97 9.76
CA GLU A 94 9.73 7.45 9.07
C GLU A 94 10.12 6.52 7.93
N GLU A 95 10.04 5.22 8.15
CA GLU A 95 10.35 4.23 7.12
C GLU A 95 9.39 4.30 5.94
N ILE A 96 8.11 4.43 6.24
CA ILE A 96 7.06 4.52 5.21
C ILE A 96 7.24 5.81 4.40
N GLU A 97 7.46 6.93 5.07
CA GLU A 97 7.66 8.22 4.39
C GLU A 97 8.93 8.20 3.54
N ALA A 98 10.00 7.60 4.04
CA ALA A 98 11.24 7.47 3.28
C ALA A 98 11.04 6.61 2.03
N PHE A 99 10.27 5.54 2.14
CA PHE A 99 9.92 4.71 0.99
C PHE A 99 9.22 5.53 -0.10
N ILE A 100 8.22 6.31 0.29
CA ILE A 100 7.44 7.10 -0.66
C ILE A 100 8.31 8.21 -1.27
N GLN A 101 9.14 8.89 -0.47
CA GLN A 101 10.00 9.95 -0.95
C GLN A 101 11.02 9.46 -1.98
N ASN A 102 11.42 8.20 -1.89
CA ASN A 102 12.43 7.62 -2.78
C ASN A 102 11.84 6.97 -4.04
N LEU A 103 10.54 7.05 -4.24
CA LEU A 103 9.89 6.57 -5.46
C LEU A 103 10.25 7.46 -6.65
N LYS A 104 10.37 6.83 -7.79
CA LYS A 104 10.78 7.55 -9.00
C LYS A 104 9.60 7.87 -9.91
#